data_2bc48b488f844d11bdfdee121ec1e25d
#
_entry.id   2bc48b488f844d11bdfdee121ec1e25d
#
_cell.length_a   1.000
_cell.length_b   1.000
_cell.length_c   1.000
_cell.angle_alpha   90.00
_cell.angle_beta   90.00
_cell.angle_gamma   90.00
#
_symmetry.space_group_name_H-M   'P 1'
#
loop_
_entity.id
_entity.type
_entity.pdbx_description
1 polymer ?
#
loop_
_entity_poly.entity_id
_entity_poly.type
_entity_poly.pdbx_seq_one_letter_code
_entity_poly.pdbx_strand_id
1 'polypeptide(L)'
;KKINSGDWEITIEGLGVGTLYGYRLVGPLNDPNVIVADPYSKSAVTQNNFRHVAKSLIIDESFNWGNDNWSKVKMHDLVIYEAHLRDMTIDETSRAKSKGTYKGFIEPGQKGGIEHLKNLGVNAVQFLPLWDFANFEIPYLVDTVGFFNDWNPYERNHWGYMPTFFMAPESYYASDYSPVANSWNGQKGLAVKEMKQMVKELHKNGIAVILDVVINHVSNYDYHPLKYIDKSIYFKLNEDGSYKSQCCGNLLDTDNAKVREYILSSLKHWMINYHIDGFRFDQCYLLSAETATLIEKELKAINPNVYLYGEAWNERESEFSKLGWGSFNAYFRDVMRGDLHDTNIKGFLFGEYRPGENIDDIKSLLSGTTSGKTKTYSLSEHAVNFLEVHDDYCFNDYIRFSLGFNEKSDIIDDPI
;
A
#
# COMPACT_ATOMS: atom_id res chain seq x y z
N LYS A 1 3.73 3.18 -36.04
CA LYS A 1 2.70 3.83 -36.85
C LYS A 1 1.77 4.63 -35.93
N LYS A 2 1.54 5.91 -36.26
CA LYS A 2 0.53 6.71 -35.56
C LYS A 2 -0.86 6.29 -36.09
N ILE A 3 -1.81 6.04 -35.22
CA ILE A 3 -3.18 5.67 -35.58
C ILE A 3 -4.14 6.86 -35.42
N ASN A 4 -5.39 6.70 -35.87
CA ASN A 4 -6.36 7.80 -35.94
C ASN A 4 -6.76 8.41 -34.59
N SER A 5 -6.60 7.67 -33.50
CA SER A 5 -6.79 8.17 -32.12
C SER A 5 -5.68 9.12 -31.65
N GLY A 6 -4.58 9.21 -32.39
CA GLY A 6 -3.37 9.93 -31.95
C GLY A 6 -2.33 9.03 -31.27
N ASP A 7 -2.67 7.80 -31.01
CA ASP A 7 -1.80 6.81 -30.38
C ASP A 7 -0.77 6.27 -31.36
N TRP A 8 0.25 5.64 -30.83
CA TRP A 8 1.28 4.96 -31.60
C TRP A 8 1.16 3.45 -31.42
N GLU A 9 1.20 2.73 -32.53
CA GLU A 9 1.12 1.28 -32.56
C GLU A 9 2.31 0.68 -33.30
N ILE A 10 2.85 -0.42 -32.74
CA ILE A 10 3.86 -1.23 -33.40
C ILE A 10 3.55 -2.71 -33.14
N THR A 11 3.63 -3.52 -34.19
CA THR A 11 3.58 -4.98 -34.08
C THR A 11 4.98 -5.52 -34.41
N ILE A 12 5.52 -6.35 -33.51
CA ILE A 12 6.84 -6.96 -33.68
C ILE A 12 6.64 -8.47 -33.62
N GLU A 13 6.99 -9.14 -34.71
CA GLU A 13 6.91 -10.60 -34.80
C GLU A 13 8.05 -11.28 -34.03
N GLY A 14 7.80 -12.49 -33.53
CA GLY A 14 8.79 -13.31 -32.84
C GLY A 14 9.04 -12.96 -31.37
N LEU A 15 8.32 -11.98 -30.83
CA LEU A 15 8.37 -11.70 -29.38
C LEU A 15 7.35 -12.57 -28.64
N GLY A 16 7.78 -13.11 -27.51
CA GLY A 16 6.95 -13.95 -26.65
C GLY A 16 7.20 -13.71 -25.18
N VAL A 17 6.55 -14.54 -24.36
CA VAL A 17 6.73 -14.56 -22.91
C VAL A 17 8.22 -14.69 -22.56
N GLY A 18 8.69 -13.88 -21.60
CA GLY A 18 10.09 -13.79 -21.19
C GLY A 18 10.89 -12.72 -21.94
N THR A 19 10.31 -12.04 -22.95
CA THR A 19 10.98 -10.94 -23.65
C THR A 19 10.98 -9.68 -22.78
N LEU A 20 12.15 -9.07 -22.65
CA LEU A 20 12.32 -7.75 -22.03
C LEU A 20 12.12 -6.66 -23.07
N TYR A 21 11.42 -5.57 -22.67
CA TYR A 21 11.24 -4.40 -23.51
C TYR A 21 11.28 -3.10 -22.74
N GLY A 22 11.39 -2.01 -23.46
CA GLY A 22 11.31 -0.65 -22.95
C GLY A 22 11.25 0.31 -24.14
N TYR A 23 11.02 1.58 -23.87
CA TYR A 23 10.85 2.62 -24.87
C TYR A 23 12.01 3.61 -24.85
N ARG A 24 12.37 4.13 -26.01
CA ARG A 24 13.17 5.34 -26.14
C ARG A 24 12.28 6.45 -26.67
N LEU A 25 12.28 7.55 -25.95
CA LEU A 25 11.49 8.71 -26.29
C LEU A 25 12.41 9.79 -26.85
N VAL A 26 11.99 10.38 -27.96
CA VAL A 26 12.73 11.48 -28.60
C VAL A 26 11.80 12.69 -28.68
N GLY A 27 12.09 13.69 -27.90
CA GLY A 27 11.32 14.94 -27.82
C GLY A 27 12.08 16.02 -27.06
N PRO A 28 11.55 17.24 -27.03
CA PRO A 28 12.24 18.38 -26.40
C PRO A 28 12.53 18.20 -24.91
N LEU A 29 11.74 17.33 -24.21
CA LEU A 29 11.83 17.08 -22.78
C LEU A 29 12.36 15.68 -22.45
N ASN A 30 12.79 14.91 -23.45
CA ASN A 30 13.19 13.52 -23.26
C ASN A 30 14.69 13.34 -23.52
N ASP A 31 15.33 12.47 -22.72
CA ASP A 31 16.68 12.00 -22.98
C ASP A 31 16.62 10.70 -23.81
N PRO A 32 17.05 10.74 -25.10
CA PRO A 32 16.98 9.58 -25.99
C PRO A 32 17.95 8.45 -25.58
N ASN A 33 18.86 8.69 -24.63
CA ASN A 33 19.77 7.66 -24.12
C ASN A 33 19.12 6.81 -23.01
N VAL A 34 18.04 7.30 -22.40
CA VAL A 34 17.31 6.57 -21.35
C VAL A 34 16.35 5.56 -22.01
N ILE A 35 16.41 4.32 -21.55
CA ILE A 35 15.38 3.31 -21.85
C ILE A 35 14.36 3.36 -20.73
N VAL A 36 13.15 3.77 -21.06
CA VAL A 36 12.04 3.89 -20.14
C VAL A 36 11.25 2.60 -20.15
N ALA A 37 11.03 2.00 -18.98
CA ALA A 37 10.11 0.88 -18.86
C ALA A 37 8.68 1.34 -19.10
N ASP A 38 7.81 0.43 -19.50
CA ASP A 38 6.40 0.70 -19.71
C ASP A 38 5.69 0.95 -18.37
N PRO A 39 5.10 2.12 -18.11
CA PRO A 39 4.37 2.36 -16.88
C PRO A 39 3.14 1.44 -16.72
N TYR A 40 2.61 0.89 -17.81
CA TYR A 40 1.53 -0.09 -17.80
C TYR A 40 2.02 -1.55 -17.71
N SER A 41 3.31 -1.76 -17.46
CA SER A 41 3.89 -3.11 -17.33
C SER A 41 3.21 -3.90 -16.23
N LYS A 42 2.86 -5.15 -16.53
CA LYS A 42 2.24 -6.10 -15.59
C LYS A 42 3.28 -6.93 -14.83
N SER A 43 4.52 -6.83 -15.24
CA SER A 43 5.67 -7.43 -14.56
C SER A 43 6.91 -6.64 -14.95
N ALA A 44 7.75 -6.34 -13.98
CA ALA A 44 9.00 -5.64 -14.18
C ALA A 44 10.19 -6.51 -13.77
N VAL A 45 11.30 -6.32 -14.48
CA VAL A 45 12.61 -6.84 -14.09
C VAL A 45 13.40 -5.66 -13.56
N THR A 46 13.66 -5.65 -12.27
CA THR A 46 14.15 -4.48 -11.53
C THR A 46 15.47 -4.77 -10.85
N GLN A 47 16.32 -3.75 -10.74
CA GLN A 47 17.60 -3.85 -10.08
C GLN A 47 17.49 -3.42 -8.61
N ASN A 48 18.00 -4.25 -7.70
CA ASN A 48 18.02 -4.00 -6.26
C ASN A 48 18.95 -2.85 -5.89
N ASN A 49 18.53 -1.63 -6.18
CA ASN A 49 19.19 -0.40 -5.71
C ASN A 49 18.18 0.75 -5.68
N PHE A 50 18.57 1.88 -5.10
CA PHE A 50 17.71 3.05 -4.95
C PHE A 50 17.21 3.66 -6.27
N ARG A 51 17.92 3.44 -7.37
CA ARG A 51 17.52 3.92 -8.70
C ARG A 51 16.46 3.04 -9.33
N HIS A 52 16.38 1.79 -8.88
CA HIS A 52 15.40 0.82 -9.35
C HIS A 52 15.32 0.74 -10.88
N VAL A 53 16.48 0.65 -11.51
CA VAL A 53 16.55 0.52 -12.97
C VAL A 53 15.74 -0.68 -13.40
N ALA A 54 14.84 -0.48 -14.35
CA ALA A 54 13.86 -1.49 -14.69
C ALA A 54 13.73 -1.71 -16.20
N LYS A 55 13.20 -2.86 -16.55
CA LYS A 55 12.69 -3.24 -17.87
C LYS A 55 11.35 -3.92 -17.71
N SER A 56 10.45 -3.67 -18.64
CA SER A 56 9.18 -4.38 -18.72
C SER A 56 9.39 -5.80 -19.21
N LEU A 57 8.61 -6.73 -18.68
CA LEU A 57 8.65 -8.14 -19.05
C LEU A 57 7.33 -8.56 -19.68
N ILE A 58 7.38 -9.18 -20.86
CA ILE A 58 6.21 -9.84 -21.45
C ILE A 58 5.94 -11.13 -20.68
N ILE A 59 4.74 -11.24 -20.12
CA ILE A 59 4.32 -12.39 -19.31
C ILE A 59 3.05 -13.03 -19.88
N ASP A 60 2.81 -14.26 -19.48
CA ASP A 60 1.50 -14.89 -19.56
C ASP A 60 0.71 -14.55 -18.28
N GLU A 61 -0.30 -13.70 -18.42
CA GLU A 61 -1.17 -13.27 -17.32
C GLU A 61 -2.27 -14.29 -16.99
N SER A 62 -2.39 -15.36 -17.78
CA SER A 62 -3.40 -16.38 -17.55
C SER A 62 -3.24 -17.03 -16.18
N PHE A 63 -4.37 -17.18 -15.48
CA PHE A 63 -4.42 -17.83 -14.19
C PHE A 63 -5.75 -18.53 -13.99
N ASN A 64 -5.71 -19.74 -13.48
CA ASN A 64 -6.94 -20.50 -13.23
C ASN A 64 -7.51 -20.12 -11.85
N TRP A 65 -8.42 -19.19 -11.85
CA TRP A 65 -9.15 -18.77 -10.64
C TRP A 65 -10.16 -19.84 -10.17
N GLY A 66 -10.64 -20.73 -11.06
CA GLY A 66 -11.72 -21.68 -10.76
C GLY A 66 -13.02 -20.95 -10.46
N ASN A 67 -13.59 -21.17 -9.27
CA ASN A 67 -14.82 -20.51 -8.80
C ASN A 67 -14.52 -19.31 -7.85
N ASP A 68 -13.28 -18.88 -7.79
CA ASP A 68 -12.90 -17.74 -6.97
C ASP A 68 -13.55 -16.44 -7.44
N ASN A 69 -13.93 -15.60 -6.49
CA ASN A 69 -14.52 -14.29 -6.72
C ASN A 69 -14.28 -13.39 -5.49
N TRP A 70 -14.61 -12.12 -5.63
CA TRP A 70 -14.51 -11.15 -4.54
C TRP A 70 -15.25 -11.60 -3.28
N SER A 71 -14.76 -11.19 -2.13
CA SER A 71 -15.35 -11.42 -0.83
C SER A 71 -16.80 -10.91 -0.77
N LYS A 72 -17.63 -11.62 0.00
CA LYS A 72 -19.02 -11.21 0.27
C LYS A 72 -19.20 -10.62 1.67
N VAL A 73 -18.12 -10.47 2.42
CA VAL A 73 -18.14 -9.83 3.73
C VAL A 73 -18.58 -8.37 3.53
N LYS A 74 -19.52 -7.90 4.34
CA LYS A 74 -19.94 -6.49 4.28
C LYS A 74 -18.92 -5.61 4.98
N MET A 75 -18.81 -4.36 4.57
CA MET A 75 -17.83 -3.42 5.12
C MET A 75 -17.93 -3.28 6.64
N HIS A 76 -19.14 -3.26 7.19
CA HIS A 76 -19.35 -3.17 8.64
C HIS A 76 -19.05 -4.47 9.43
N ASP A 77 -18.85 -5.60 8.75
CA ASP A 77 -18.48 -6.89 9.35
C ASP A 77 -16.97 -7.16 9.25
N LEU A 78 -16.20 -6.24 8.65
CA LEU A 78 -14.77 -6.44 8.47
C LEU A 78 -14.02 -6.37 9.81
N VAL A 79 -13.21 -7.39 10.03
CA VAL A 79 -12.15 -7.42 11.06
C VAL A 79 -10.83 -7.52 10.30
N ILE A 80 -10.15 -6.38 10.18
CA ILE A 80 -8.99 -6.22 9.31
C ILE A 80 -7.71 -6.40 10.12
N TYR A 81 -6.78 -7.20 9.61
CA TYR A 81 -5.41 -7.29 10.08
C TYR A 81 -4.48 -6.59 9.07
N GLU A 82 -3.76 -5.57 9.51
CA GLU A 82 -2.73 -4.95 8.70
C GLU A 82 -1.45 -5.80 8.75
N ALA A 83 -0.87 -6.08 7.58
CA ALA A 83 0.27 -6.98 7.47
C ALA A 83 1.31 -6.48 6.48
N HIS A 84 2.57 -6.46 6.88
CA HIS A 84 3.69 -6.43 5.94
C HIS A 84 3.99 -7.85 5.47
N LEU A 85 3.89 -8.10 4.16
CA LEU A 85 3.94 -9.45 3.61
C LEU A 85 5.20 -10.22 4.02
N ARG A 86 6.36 -9.57 3.94
CA ARG A 86 7.65 -10.17 4.27
C ARG A 86 7.77 -10.49 5.76
N ASP A 87 7.39 -9.57 6.63
CA ASP A 87 7.55 -9.70 8.08
C ASP A 87 6.74 -10.85 8.67
N MET A 88 5.61 -11.15 8.05
CA MET A 88 4.76 -12.25 8.49
C MET A 88 5.44 -13.63 8.45
N THR A 89 6.49 -13.78 7.64
CA THR A 89 7.12 -15.10 7.46
C THR A 89 8.64 -15.10 7.40
N ILE A 90 9.30 -13.93 7.48
CA ILE A 90 10.76 -13.85 7.34
C ILE A 90 11.52 -14.45 8.53
N ASP A 91 10.98 -14.33 9.72
CA ASP A 91 11.59 -14.86 10.94
C ASP A 91 11.56 -16.40 10.99
N GLU A 92 12.57 -17.00 11.65
CA GLU A 92 12.70 -18.44 11.81
C GLU A 92 11.51 -19.06 12.55
N THR A 93 10.90 -18.33 13.48
CA THR A 93 9.76 -18.78 14.27
C THR A 93 8.51 -19.03 13.42
N SER A 94 8.41 -18.41 12.24
CA SER A 94 7.32 -18.65 11.29
C SER A 94 7.29 -20.08 10.76
N ARG A 95 8.45 -20.72 10.65
CA ARG A 95 8.66 -22.06 10.04
C ARG A 95 8.30 -22.12 8.56
N ALA A 96 8.10 -20.99 7.89
CA ALA A 96 7.92 -20.95 6.45
C ALA A 96 9.20 -21.38 5.74
N LYS A 97 9.08 -22.11 4.63
CA LYS A 97 10.23 -22.52 3.80
C LYS A 97 10.62 -21.41 2.83
N SER A 98 9.63 -20.79 2.20
CA SER A 98 9.80 -19.66 1.30
C SER A 98 9.59 -18.35 2.04
N LYS A 99 10.49 -18.05 2.99
CA LYS A 99 10.37 -16.91 3.92
C LYS A 99 10.25 -15.58 3.22
N GLY A 100 9.37 -14.72 3.74
CA GLY A 100 9.21 -13.35 3.28
C GLY A 100 8.65 -13.21 1.86
N THR A 101 7.95 -14.22 1.34
CA THR A 101 7.43 -14.25 -0.04
C THR A 101 5.93 -14.51 -0.09
N TYR A 102 5.28 -14.17 -1.24
CA TYR A 102 3.88 -14.53 -1.52
C TYR A 102 3.61 -16.01 -1.27
N LYS A 103 4.51 -16.87 -1.73
CA LYS A 103 4.41 -18.31 -1.56
C LYS A 103 4.52 -18.72 -0.09
N GLY A 104 5.49 -18.15 0.63
CA GLY A 104 5.69 -18.42 2.05
C GLY A 104 4.50 -18.03 2.90
N PHE A 105 3.81 -16.94 2.53
CA PHE A 105 2.63 -16.46 3.26
C PHE A 105 1.49 -17.48 3.31
N ILE A 106 1.36 -18.33 2.31
CA ILE A 106 0.29 -19.35 2.21
C ILE A 106 0.77 -20.79 2.41
N GLU A 107 2.01 -21.01 2.82
CA GLU A 107 2.50 -22.37 3.09
C GLU A 107 1.73 -23.03 4.25
N PRO A 108 1.26 -24.27 4.08
CA PRO A 108 0.54 -24.96 5.15
C PRO A 108 1.48 -25.35 6.31
N GLY A 109 0.95 -25.28 7.54
CA GLY A 109 1.66 -25.73 8.76
C GLY A 109 2.72 -24.76 9.29
N GLN A 110 2.83 -23.59 8.70
CA GLN A 110 3.63 -22.49 9.23
C GLN A 110 2.90 -21.75 10.36
N LYS A 111 3.60 -20.90 11.13
CA LYS A 111 3.00 -20.15 12.25
C LYS A 111 2.66 -18.69 11.92
N GLY A 112 3.24 -18.14 10.86
CA GLY A 112 2.95 -16.79 10.39
C GLY A 112 1.90 -16.78 9.26
N GLY A 113 1.88 -15.73 8.45
CA GLY A 113 1.06 -15.64 7.24
C GLY A 113 -0.41 -16.04 7.44
N ILE A 114 -0.94 -16.80 6.50
CA ILE A 114 -2.37 -17.19 6.50
C ILE A 114 -2.80 -17.99 7.73
N GLU A 115 -1.93 -18.83 8.27
CA GLU A 115 -2.27 -19.62 9.48
C GLU A 115 -2.41 -18.74 10.71
N HIS A 116 -1.63 -17.67 10.81
CA HIS A 116 -1.78 -16.66 11.85
C HIS A 116 -3.13 -15.94 11.74
N LEU A 117 -3.49 -15.47 10.55
CA LEU A 117 -4.77 -14.78 10.31
C LEU A 117 -5.97 -15.68 10.65
N LYS A 118 -5.92 -16.95 10.28
CA LYS A 118 -6.96 -17.95 10.61
C LYS A 118 -7.09 -18.15 12.13
N ASN A 119 -5.97 -18.23 12.82
CA ASN A 119 -5.96 -18.41 14.28
C ASN A 119 -6.50 -17.20 15.04
N LEU A 120 -6.29 -15.99 14.51
CA LEU A 120 -6.87 -14.76 15.04
C LEU A 120 -8.37 -14.65 14.74
N GLY A 121 -8.87 -15.34 13.71
CA GLY A 121 -10.27 -15.29 13.30
C GLY A 121 -10.64 -14.01 12.56
N VAL A 122 -9.67 -13.29 11.98
CA VAL A 122 -9.92 -12.12 11.14
C VAL A 122 -10.47 -12.55 9.77
N ASN A 123 -11.25 -11.68 9.14
CA ASN A 123 -11.89 -11.95 7.86
C ASN A 123 -11.40 -11.05 6.72
N ALA A 124 -10.41 -10.20 6.99
CA ALA A 124 -9.73 -9.40 5.99
C ALA A 124 -8.27 -9.16 6.36
N VAL A 125 -7.42 -9.07 5.35
CA VAL A 125 -6.03 -8.62 5.49
C VAL A 125 -5.81 -7.39 4.62
N GLN A 126 -5.26 -6.34 5.20
CA GLN A 126 -4.73 -5.18 4.51
C GLN A 126 -3.21 -5.36 4.40
N PHE A 127 -2.72 -5.54 3.19
CA PHE A 127 -1.28 -5.58 2.97
C PHE A 127 -0.72 -4.18 2.79
N LEU A 128 0.41 -3.89 3.44
CA LEU A 128 1.26 -2.76 3.06
C LEU A 128 1.59 -2.86 1.57
N PRO A 129 2.07 -1.79 0.92
CA PRO A 129 2.17 -1.75 -0.54
C PRO A 129 2.79 -3.00 -1.16
N LEU A 130 2.09 -3.59 -2.13
CA LEU A 130 2.55 -4.75 -2.92
C LEU A 130 2.80 -4.39 -4.39
N TRP A 131 2.67 -3.12 -4.76
CA TRP A 131 3.09 -2.63 -6.06
C TRP A 131 4.61 -2.59 -6.11
N ASP A 132 5.21 -2.87 -7.25
CA ASP A 132 6.66 -2.91 -7.38
C ASP A 132 7.30 -1.55 -7.04
N PHE A 133 8.26 -1.56 -6.13
CA PHE A 133 8.95 -0.38 -5.58
C PHE A 133 10.44 -0.64 -5.38
N ALA A 134 11.23 0.43 -5.24
CA ALA A 134 12.65 0.32 -4.94
C ALA A 134 12.88 -0.13 -3.50
N ASN A 135 13.37 -1.36 -3.30
CA ASN A 135 13.60 -1.95 -1.97
C ASN A 135 14.78 -1.32 -1.22
N PHE A 136 15.71 -0.71 -1.96
CA PHE A 136 16.89 -0.09 -1.41
C PHE A 136 16.78 1.43 -1.49
N GLU A 137 17.07 2.09 -0.40
CA GLU A 137 17.20 3.54 -0.34
C GLU A 137 18.60 4.00 -0.80
N ILE A 138 18.74 5.32 -0.99
CA ILE A 138 20.05 5.95 -1.16
C ILE A 138 20.96 5.52 -0.01
N PRO A 139 22.19 5.10 -0.28
CA PRO A 139 23.17 4.86 0.77
C PRO A 139 23.52 6.21 1.40
N TYR A 140 22.82 6.58 2.46
CA TYR A 140 23.14 7.76 3.25
C TYR A 140 24.49 7.57 3.91
N LEU A 141 25.45 8.39 3.52
CA LEU A 141 26.67 8.54 4.29
C LEU A 141 26.30 9.27 5.59
N VAL A 142 26.83 8.78 6.69
CA VAL A 142 26.54 9.23 8.08
C VAL A 142 26.54 10.75 8.24
N ASP A 143 27.35 11.45 7.47
CA ASP A 143 27.59 12.90 7.61
C ASP A 143 26.67 13.78 6.76
N THR A 144 25.84 13.22 5.87
CA THR A 144 25.10 14.04 4.89
C THR A 144 23.68 14.40 5.31
N VAL A 145 23.01 13.60 6.16
CA VAL A 145 21.58 13.80 6.49
C VAL A 145 21.23 13.58 7.96
N GLY A 146 22.20 13.26 8.84
CA GLY A 146 21.96 13.06 10.27
C GLY A 146 21.15 11.81 10.62
N PHE A 147 20.73 11.02 9.64
CA PHE A 147 20.03 9.75 9.82
C PHE A 147 20.89 8.60 9.39
N PHE A 148 21.07 7.66 10.27
CA PHE A 148 21.77 6.42 10.00
C PHE A 148 20.87 5.24 10.38
N ASN A 149 20.66 4.35 9.42
CA ASN A 149 20.01 3.09 9.67
C ASN A 149 21.08 2.01 9.89
N ASP A 150 21.31 1.64 11.12
CA ASP A 150 22.30 0.63 11.52
C ASP A 150 21.73 -0.79 11.60
N TRP A 151 20.41 -0.93 11.59
CA TRP A 151 19.73 -2.23 11.68
C TRP A 151 19.52 -2.89 10.31
N ASN A 152 19.24 -2.12 9.26
CA ASN A 152 19.17 -2.61 7.88
C ASN A 152 19.60 -1.54 6.86
N PRO A 153 20.90 -1.40 6.59
CA PRO A 153 21.42 -0.38 5.69
C PRO A 153 21.04 -0.61 4.21
N TYR A 154 20.40 -1.73 3.88
CA TYR A 154 20.09 -2.14 2.51
C TYR A 154 18.58 -2.16 2.19
N GLU A 155 17.70 -2.03 3.17
CA GLU A 155 16.24 -2.11 2.98
C GLU A 155 15.52 -0.95 3.66
N ARG A 156 15.83 0.28 3.28
CA ARG A 156 15.20 1.45 3.91
C ARG A 156 13.78 1.72 3.47
N ASN A 157 13.41 1.34 2.24
CA ASN A 157 12.04 1.42 1.75
C ASN A 157 11.30 0.13 2.07
N HIS A 158 11.40 -0.32 3.33
CA HIS A 158 10.86 -1.59 3.77
C HIS A 158 9.34 -1.70 3.58
N TRP A 159 8.61 -0.62 3.89
CA TRP A 159 7.15 -0.61 3.81
C TRP A 159 6.58 -0.45 2.39
N GLY A 160 7.37 0.07 1.45
CA GLY A 160 6.96 0.14 0.04
C GLY A 160 6.14 1.36 -0.37
N TYR A 161 6.06 2.41 0.44
CA TYR A 161 5.25 3.62 0.15
C TYR A 161 5.81 4.53 -0.95
N MET A 162 6.64 4.01 -1.83
CA MET A 162 7.18 4.74 -2.98
C MET A 162 7.13 3.87 -4.23
N PRO A 163 5.93 3.56 -4.77
CA PRO A 163 5.78 2.63 -5.89
C PRO A 163 6.38 3.17 -7.18
N THR A 164 6.94 2.27 -7.97
CA THR A 164 7.47 2.55 -9.31
C THR A 164 6.55 2.00 -10.40
N PHE A 165 5.99 0.81 -10.23
CA PHE A 165 5.08 0.19 -11.19
C PHE A 165 3.71 -0.08 -10.57
N PHE A 166 2.72 0.71 -10.95
CA PHE A 166 1.37 0.65 -10.39
C PHE A 166 0.56 -0.58 -10.82
N MET A 167 1.04 -1.37 -11.77
CA MET A 167 0.33 -2.54 -12.30
C MET A 167 1.13 -3.84 -12.19
N ALA A 168 2.35 -3.80 -11.65
CA ALA A 168 3.19 -4.96 -11.42
C ALA A 168 3.31 -5.27 -9.93
N PRO A 169 3.18 -6.52 -9.50
CA PRO A 169 3.43 -6.92 -8.13
C PRO A 169 4.93 -6.85 -7.82
N GLU A 170 5.24 -6.56 -6.56
CA GLU A 170 6.61 -6.47 -6.07
C GLU A 170 7.39 -7.76 -6.30
N SER A 171 8.43 -7.66 -7.11
CA SER A 171 9.25 -8.80 -7.52
C SER A 171 10.16 -9.33 -6.41
N TYR A 172 10.48 -8.50 -5.42
CA TYR A 172 11.25 -8.85 -4.25
C TYR A 172 10.50 -9.79 -3.29
N TYR A 173 9.18 -9.90 -3.44
CA TYR A 173 8.35 -10.84 -2.68
C TYR A 173 8.08 -12.16 -3.42
N ALA A 174 8.65 -12.35 -4.61
CA ALA A 174 8.58 -13.64 -5.32
C ALA A 174 9.55 -14.67 -4.72
N SER A 175 9.24 -15.95 -4.90
CA SER A 175 10.06 -17.05 -4.32
C SER A 175 11.45 -17.20 -4.92
N ASP A 176 11.75 -16.54 -6.04
CA ASP A 176 13.06 -16.50 -6.70
C ASP A 176 13.81 -15.17 -6.51
N TYR A 177 13.37 -14.34 -5.56
CA TYR A 177 14.03 -13.08 -5.27
C TYR A 177 15.49 -13.24 -4.86
N SER A 178 16.29 -12.22 -5.14
CA SER A 178 17.64 -12.08 -4.63
C SER A 178 17.74 -10.89 -3.68
N PRO A 179 18.20 -11.08 -2.43
CA PRO A 179 18.42 -9.97 -1.50
C PRO A 179 19.72 -9.20 -1.77
N VAL A 180 20.51 -9.62 -2.75
CA VAL A 180 21.84 -9.04 -3.01
C VAL A 180 21.69 -7.68 -3.67
N ALA A 181 22.35 -6.66 -3.12
CA ALA A 181 22.40 -5.32 -3.70
C ALA A 181 22.90 -5.37 -5.16
N ASN A 182 22.25 -4.57 -6.03
CA ASN A 182 22.49 -4.51 -7.48
C ASN A 182 22.17 -5.80 -8.27
N SER A 183 21.64 -6.85 -7.64
CA SER A 183 21.10 -7.99 -8.38
C SER A 183 19.78 -7.62 -9.08
N TRP A 184 19.37 -8.46 -10.03
CA TRP A 184 18.11 -8.30 -10.75
C TRP A 184 17.05 -9.25 -10.23
N ASN A 185 15.83 -8.75 -10.01
CA ASN A 185 14.67 -9.52 -9.62
C ASN A 185 13.61 -9.53 -10.73
N GLY A 186 12.62 -10.40 -10.61
CA GLY A 186 11.48 -10.45 -11.51
C GLY A 186 11.74 -11.12 -12.89
N GLN A 187 12.91 -11.66 -13.15
CA GLN A 187 13.29 -12.19 -14.49
C GLN A 187 12.37 -13.30 -15.01
N LYS A 188 11.72 -14.05 -14.13
CA LYS A 188 10.78 -15.12 -14.51
C LYS A 188 9.31 -14.71 -14.39
N GLY A 189 9.03 -13.50 -13.92
CA GLY A 189 7.66 -13.00 -13.69
C GLY A 189 6.87 -13.81 -12.65
N LEU A 190 7.54 -14.48 -11.70
CA LEU A 190 6.88 -15.34 -10.71
C LEU A 190 5.94 -14.57 -9.78
N ALA A 191 6.28 -13.33 -9.45
CA ALA A 191 5.47 -12.48 -8.58
C ALA A 191 3.99 -12.46 -8.99
N VAL A 192 3.71 -12.39 -10.30
CA VAL A 192 2.35 -12.35 -10.85
C VAL A 192 1.56 -13.60 -10.48
N LYS A 193 2.13 -14.78 -10.71
CA LYS A 193 1.44 -16.06 -10.43
C LYS A 193 1.35 -16.33 -8.93
N GLU A 194 2.40 -16.02 -8.18
CA GLU A 194 2.45 -16.28 -6.75
C GLU A 194 1.52 -15.36 -5.98
N MET A 195 1.41 -14.07 -6.35
CA MET A 195 0.45 -13.15 -5.74
C MET A 195 -1.00 -13.57 -6.06
N LYS A 196 -1.32 -13.94 -7.30
CA LYS A 196 -2.65 -14.48 -7.65
C LYS A 196 -2.97 -15.73 -6.84
N GLN A 197 -1.99 -16.63 -6.66
CA GLN A 197 -2.19 -17.82 -5.83
C GLN A 197 -2.41 -17.47 -4.36
N MET A 198 -1.72 -16.47 -3.83
CA MET A 198 -1.91 -15.98 -2.47
C MET A 198 -3.33 -15.43 -2.27
N VAL A 199 -3.80 -14.56 -3.14
CA VAL A 199 -5.16 -14.01 -3.08
C VAL A 199 -6.20 -15.13 -3.13
N LYS A 200 -6.07 -16.05 -4.09
CA LYS A 200 -6.97 -17.21 -4.22
C LYS A 200 -7.02 -18.07 -2.94
N GLU A 201 -5.87 -18.30 -2.30
CA GLU A 201 -5.84 -19.10 -1.08
C GLU A 201 -6.41 -18.35 0.13
N LEU A 202 -6.24 -17.02 0.22
CA LEU A 202 -6.89 -16.16 1.22
C LEU A 202 -8.40 -16.21 1.07
N HIS A 203 -8.95 -16.02 -0.13
CA HIS A 203 -10.38 -16.11 -0.41
C HIS A 203 -10.97 -17.47 -0.06
N LYS A 204 -10.27 -18.55 -0.40
CA LYS A 204 -10.67 -19.91 -0.04
C LYS A 204 -10.81 -20.11 1.47
N ASN A 205 -10.07 -19.35 2.27
CA ASN A 205 -10.15 -19.34 3.73
C ASN A 205 -11.09 -18.26 4.28
N GLY A 206 -11.87 -17.58 3.43
CA GLY A 206 -12.82 -16.55 3.84
C GLY A 206 -12.20 -15.22 4.24
N ILE A 207 -10.97 -14.95 3.81
CA ILE A 207 -10.22 -13.74 4.13
C ILE A 207 -10.19 -12.82 2.90
N ALA A 208 -10.81 -11.65 3.01
CA ALA A 208 -10.77 -10.60 1.99
C ALA A 208 -9.36 -10.00 1.89
N VAL A 209 -9.00 -9.54 0.69
CA VAL A 209 -7.69 -8.95 0.42
C VAL A 209 -7.82 -7.48 0.07
N ILE A 210 -7.21 -6.63 0.87
CA ILE A 210 -7.16 -5.17 0.70
C ILE A 210 -5.72 -4.77 0.42
N LEU A 211 -5.50 -3.97 -0.62
CA LEU A 211 -4.18 -3.42 -0.91
C LEU A 211 -4.07 -1.99 -0.38
N ASP A 212 -2.96 -1.72 0.27
CA ASP A 212 -2.52 -0.36 0.53
C ASP A 212 -1.91 0.21 -0.74
N VAL A 213 -2.43 1.35 -1.19
CA VAL A 213 -2.08 1.94 -2.47
C VAL A 213 -1.66 3.40 -2.34
N VAL A 214 -0.52 3.71 -2.92
CA VAL A 214 0.04 5.06 -2.94
C VAL A 214 -0.16 5.64 -4.33
N ILE A 215 -1.15 6.54 -4.48
CA ILE A 215 -1.50 7.15 -5.76
C ILE A 215 -1.22 8.65 -5.82
N ASN A 216 -0.70 9.20 -4.75
CA ASN A 216 -0.49 10.64 -4.55
C ASN A 216 0.97 11.06 -4.78
N HIS A 217 1.94 10.16 -4.63
CA HIS A 217 3.36 10.45 -4.81
C HIS A 217 4.15 9.23 -5.29
N VAL A 218 5.40 9.48 -5.68
CA VAL A 218 6.40 8.45 -6.01
C VAL A 218 7.76 8.85 -5.44
N SER A 219 8.72 7.94 -5.40
CA SER A 219 10.07 8.21 -4.89
C SER A 219 10.73 9.43 -5.55
N ASN A 220 11.53 10.16 -4.79
CA ASN A 220 12.37 11.23 -5.33
C ASN A 220 13.54 10.69 -6.16
N TYR A 221 13.96 9.46 -5.96
CA TYR A 221 15.30 8.97 -6.32
C TYR A 221 15.30 7.90 -7.41
N ASP A 222 14.22 7.16 -7.56
CA ASP A 222 14.12 6.07 -8.54
C ASP A 222 13.99 6.56 -9.99
N TYR A 223 14.22 5.65 -10.93
CA TYR A 223 13.99 5.89 -12.35
C TYR A 223 12.54 5.57 -12.73
N HIS A 224 11.61 6.21 -11.99
CA HIS A 224 10.18 6.05 -12.25
C HIS A 224 9.83 6.42 -13.71
N PRO A 225 9.16 5.55 -14.47
CA PRO A 225 8.90 5.76 -15.90
C PRO A 225 8.24 7.09 -16.25
N LEU A 226 7.27 7.52 -15.44
CA LEU A 226 6.52 8.78 -15.69
C LEU A 226 7.40 10.02 -15.66
N LYS A 227 8.52 10.00 -14.92
CA LYS A 227 9.49 11.11 -14.87
C LYS A 227 10.17 11.36 -16.24
N TYR A 228 10.34 10.28 -17.03
CA TYR A 228 11.04 10.29 -18.30
C TYR A 228 10.09 10.37 -19.51
N ILE A 229 8.78 10.16 -19.29
CA ILE A 229 7.76 10.30 -20.34
C ILE A 229 7.40 11.77 -20.49
N ASP A 230 6.76 12.35 -19.49
CA ASP A 230 6.44 13.78 -19.47
C ASP A 230 6.12 14.22 -18.04
N LYS A 231 7.10 14.80 -17.36
CA LYS A 231 6.91 15.25 -15.97
C LYS A 231 5.83 16.31 -15.82
N SER A 232 5.57 17.12 -16.87
CA SER A 232 4.58 18.21 -16.81
C SER A 232 3.13 17.72 -16.83
N ILE A 233 2.90 16.50 -17.32
CA ILE A 233 1.58 15.86 -17.33
C ILE A 233 1.34 15.12 -16.01
N TYR A 234 2.37 14.41 -15.53
CA TYR A 234 2.17 13.47 -14.44
C TYR A 234 2.43 14.03 -13.05
N PHE A 235 3.18 15.13 -12.92
CA PHE A 235 3.61 15.64 -11.64
C PHE A 235 3.19 17.08 -11.37
N LYS A 236 2.91 17.39 -10.11
CA LYS A 236 2.82 18.79 -9.66
C LYS A 236 4.21 19.39 -9.64
N LEU A 237 4.38 20.50 -10.35
CA LEU A 237 5.67 21.19 -10.48
C LEU A 237 5.62 22.57 -9.81
N ASN A 238 6.78 23.03 -9.36
CA ASN A 238 7.03 24.39 -8.96
C ASN A 238 7.22 25.31 -10.20
N GLU A 239 7.24 26.62 -10.03
CA GLU A 239 7.43 27.59 -11.12
C GLU A 239 8.77 27.41 -11.85
N ASP A 240 9.79 26.94 -11.17
CA ASP A 240 11.12 26.64 -11.75
C ASP A 240 11.18 25.28 -12.47
N GLY A 241 10.06 24.54 -12.51
CA GLY A 241 9.97 23.23 -13.12
C GLY A 241 10.53 22.09 -12.29
N SER A 242 10.93 22.33 -11.03
CA SER A 242 11.25 21.28 -10.07
C SER A 242 9.98 20.57 -9.59
N TYR A 243 10.12 19.33 -9.09
CA TYR A 243 8.97 18.59 -8.55
C TYR A 243 8.48 19.22 -7.23
N LYS A 244 7.17 19.37 -7.09
CA LYS A 244 6.58 19.58 -5.77
C LYS A 244 6.73 18.29 -4.97
N SER A 245 7.19 18.44 -3.74
CA SER A 245 7.31 17.35 -2.79
C SER A 245 6.51 17.69 -1.53
N GLN A 246 5.83 16.69 -0.97
CA GLN A 246 5.20 16.81 0.34
C GLN A 246 5.62 15.59 1.14
N CYS A 247 6.29 15.83 2.26
CA CYS A 247 6.94 14.90 3.18
C CYS A 247 7.68 13.69 2.56
N CYS A 248 7.07 12.93 1.65
CA CYS A 248 7.56 11.59 1.32
C CYS A 248 8.08 11.43 -0.11
N GLY A 249 7.69 12.25 -1.09
CA GLY A 249 8.11 12.05 -2.47
C GLY A 249 7.61 13.12 -3.45
N ASN A 250 7.81 12.86 -4.73
CA ASN A 250 7.34 13.72 -5.81
C ASN A 250 5.84 13.55 -6.00
N LEU A 251 5.06 14.63 -5.85
CA LEU A 251 3.61 14.59 -5.96
C LEU A 251 3.14 14.33 -7.40
N LEU A 252 2.29 13.33 -7.57
CA LEU A 252 1.52 13.15 -8.80
C LEU A 252 0.41 14.19 -8.91
N ASP A 253 0.13 14.64 -10.12
CA ASP A 253 -0.99 15.54 -10.39
C ASP A 253 -2.30 14.76 -10.57
N THR A 254 -2.85 14.28 -9.45
CA THR A 254 -4.07 13.47 -9.44
C THR A 254 -5.30 14.20 -9.95
N ASP A 255 -5.22 15.52 -10.20
CA ASP A 255 -6.27 16.32 -10.82
C ASP A 255 -6.17 16.34 -12.34
N ASN A 256 -5.05 15.92 -12.91
CA ASN A 256 -4.87 15.78 -14.35
C ASN A 256 -5.62 14.54 -14.88
N ALA A 257 -6.39 14.71 -15.94
CA ALA A 257 -7.21 13.64 -16.53
C ALA A 257 -6.37 12.41 -16.96
N LYS A 258 -5.14 12.60 -17.44
CA LYS A 258 -4.24 11.50 -17.85
C LYS A 258 -3.70 10.72 -16.64
N VAL A 259 -3.44 11.41 -15.55
CA VAL A 259 -3.03 10.77 -14.30
C VAL A 259 -4.21 9.98 -13.70
N ARG A 260 -5.42 10.53 -13.71
CA ARG A 260 -6.64 9.81 -13.28
C ARG A 260 -6.87 8.55 -14.12
N GLU A 261 -6.72 8.65 -15.46
CA GLU A 261 -6.84 7.50 -16.36
C GLU A 261 -5.83 6.40 -16.00
N TYR A 262 -4.58 6.77 -15.73
CA TYR A 262 -3.52 5.84 -15.31
C TYR A 262 -3.84 5.18 -13.97
N ILE A 263 -4.22 5.96 -12.96
CA ILE A 263 -4.61 5.47 -11.63
C ILE A 263 -5.79 4.50 -11.73
N LEU A 264 -6.86 4.89 -12.42
CA LEU A 264 -8.04 4.05 -12.61
C LEU A 264 -7.72 2.76 -13.35
N SER A 265 -6.85 2.82 -14.37
CA SER A 265 -6.41 1.62 -15.08
C SER A 265 -5.67 0.65 -14.15
N SER A 266 -4.86 1.18 -13.24
CA SER A 266 -4.18 0.39 -12.21
C SER A 266 -5.16 -0.27 -11.24
N LEU A 267 -6.02 0.52 -10.60
CA LEU A 267 -6.97 0.01 -9.61
C LEU A 267 -7.90 -1.07 -10.22
N LYS A 268 -8.42 -0.82 -11.44
CA LYS A 268 -9.22 -1.79 -12.18
C LYS A 268 -8.44 -3.07 -12.50
N HIS A 269 -7.16 -2.93 -12.87
CA HIS A 269 -6.29 -4.08 -13.12
C HIS A 269 -6.19 -4.99 -11.87
N TRP A 270 -5.98 -4.41 -10.71
CA TRP A 270 -5.89 -5.18 -9.47
C TRP A 270 -7.21 -5.85 -9.09
N MET A 271 -8.34 -5.17 -9.28
CA MET A 271 -9.64 -5.80 -9.04
C MET A 271 -9.92 -6.96 -9.99
N ILE A 272 -9.70 -6.75 -11.30
CA ILE A 272 -10.13 -7.71 -12.33
C ILE A 272 -9.15 -8.88 -12.46
N ASN A 273 -7.84 -8.60 -12.43
CA ASN A 273 -6.82 -9.62 -12.72
C ASN A 273 -6.26 -10.30 -11.47
N TYR A 274 -6.47 -9.69 -10.29
CA TYR A 274 -6.01 -10.25 -9.00
C TYR A 274 -7.15 -10.48 -8.02
N HIS A 275 -8.38 -10.18 -8.37
CA HIS A 275 -9.58 -10.28 -7.52
C HIS A 275 -9.46 -9.53 -6.18
N ILE A 276 -8.74 -8.41 -6.16
CA ILE A 276 -8.59 -7.58 -4.96
C ILE A 276 -9.96 -7.04 -4.53
N ASP A 277 -10.28 -7.16 -3.24
CA ASP A 277 -11.58 -6.81 -2.67
C ASP A 277 -11.71 -5.33 -2.31
N GLY A 278 -10.60 -4.66 -2.09
CA GLY A 278 -10.62 -3.25 -1.70
C GLY A 278 -9.26 -2.60 -1.65
N PHE A 279 -9.27 -1.31 -1.36
CA PHE A 279 -8.08 -0.49 -1.31
C PHE A 279 -8.09 0.41 -0.07
N ARG A 280 -6.96 0.46 0.61
CA ARG A 280 -6.60 1.53 1.54
C ARG A 280 -5.76 2.55 0.79
N PHE A 281 -6.15 3.80 0.82
CA PHE A 281 -5.44 4.86 0.11
C PHE A 281 -4.57 5.64 1.09
N ASP A 282 -3.27 5.57 0.85
CA ASP A 282 -2.28 6.38 1.55
C ASP A 282 -2.55 7.87 1.33
N GLN A 283 -2.51 8.68 2.39
CA GLN A 283 -2.71 10.13 2.35
C GLN A 283 -3.85 10.58 1.41
N CYS A 284 -5.00 9.91 1.42
CA CYS A 284 -6.10 10.23 0.51
C CYS A 284 -6.64 11.66 0.67
N TYR A 285 -6.34 12.33 1.78
CA TYR A 285 -6.65 13.75 1.98
C TYR A 285 -6.01 14.66 0.93
N LEU A 286 -5.03 14.19 0.17
CA LEU A 286 -4.42 14.93 -0.95
C LEU A 286 -5.25 14.86 -2.24
N LEU A 287 -6.22 13.96 -2.33
CA LEU A 287 -7.09 13.82 -3.49
C LEU A 287 -8.16 14.91 -3.49
N SER A 288 -8.52 15.41 -4.66
CA SER A 288 -9.73 16.23 -4.80
C SER A 288 -10.98 15.35 -4.64
N ALA A 289 -12.09 15.98 -4.22
CA ALA A 289 -13.39 15.31 -4.14
C ALA A 289 -13.82 14.72 -5.50
N GLU A 290 -13.48 15.40 -6.60
CA GLU A 290 -13.75 14.92 -7.96
C GLU A 290 -13.01 13.61 -8.26
N THR A 291 -11.72 13.53 -7.95
CA THR A 291 -10.92 12.33 -8.16
C THR A 291 -11.41 11.18 -7.27
N ALA A 292 -11.69 11.44 -6.00
CA ALA A 292 -12.23 10.43 -5.08
C ALA A 292 -13.60 9.89 -5.54
N THR A 293 -14.50 10.79 -5.99
CA THR A 293 -15.82 10.42 -6.53
C THR A 293 -15.68 9.56 -7.80
N LEU A 294 -14.74 9.90 -8.67
CA LEU A 294 -14.50 9.15 -9.90
C LEU A 294 -13.99 7.73 -9.60
N ILE A 295 -13.06 7.60 -8.67
CA ILE A 295 -12.54 6.30 -8.22
C ILE A 295 -13.68 5.46 -7.65
N GLU A 296 -14.47 6.00 -6.73
CA GLU A 296 -15.61 5.32 -6.13
C GLU A 296 -16.58 4.79 -7.19
N LYS A 297 -17.02 5.67 -8.08
CA LYS A 297 -17.96 5.34 -9.16
C LYS A 297 -17.44 4.23 -10.06
N GLU A 298 -16.20 4.34 -10.51
CA GLU A 298 -15.61 3.43 -11.49
C GLU A 298 -15.31 2.05 -10.90
N LEU A 299 -14.91 1.99 -9.62
CA LEU A 299 -14.63 0.72 -8.97
C LEU A 299 -15.90 0.01 -8.51
N LYS A 300 -16.90 0.74 -7.99
CA LYS A 300 -18.22 0.17 -7.66
C LYS A 300 -19.01 -0.30 -8.89
N ALA A 301 -18.72 0.24 -10.06
CA ALA A 301 -19.27 -0.30 -11.30
C ALA A 301 -18.78 -1.73 -11.62
N ILE A 302 -17.57 -2.09 -11.15
CA ILE A 302 -17.00 -3.43 -11.29
C ILE A 302 -17.48 -4.34 -10.16
N ASN A 303 -17.33 -3.91 -8.91
CA ASN A 303 -17.79 -4.60 -7.72
C ASN A 303 -18.49 -3.60 -6.77
N PRO A 304 -19.83 -3.64 -6.66
CA PRO A 304 -20.57 -2.73 -5.77
C PRO A 304 -20.15 -2.80 -4.29
N ASN A 305 -19.52 -3.90 -3.89
CA ASN A 305 -19.06 -4.13 -2.51
C ASN A 305 -17.57 -3.88 -2.33
N VAL A 306 -16.88 -3.23 -3.26
CA VAL A 306 -15.46 -2.89 -3.11
C VAL A 306 -15.24 -2.05 -1.86
N TYR A 307 -14.23 -2.41 -1.05
CA TYR A 307 -13.88 -1.65 0.14
C TYR A 307 -12.99 -0.48 -0.24
N LEU A 308 -13.42 0.74 0.09
CA LEU A 308 -12.66 1.97 -0.17
C LEU A 308 -12.54 2.75 1.13
N TYR A 309 -11.32 2.92 1.60
CA TYR A 309 -11.01 3.74 2.77
C TYR A 309 -9.56 4.24 2.74
N GLY A 310 -9.22 5.15 3.62
CA GLY A 310 -7.84 5.64 3.67
C GLY A 310 -7.60 6.69 4.75
N GLU A 311 -6.52 7.40 4.60
CA GLU A 311 -6.09 8.46 5.51
C GLU A 311 -6.68 9.79 5.08
N ALA A 312 -7.91 10.06 5.51
CA ALA A 312 -8.60 11.31 5.23
C ALA A 312 -8.33 12.37 6.33
N TRP A 313 -7.06 12.53 6.72
CA TRP A 313 -6.64 13.49 7.74
C TRP A 313 -7.06 14.94 7.42
N ASN A 314 -6.76 15.87 8.33
CA ASN A 314 -7.03 17.30 8.19
C ASN A 314 -8.53 17.63 8.10
N GLU A 315 -9.34 16.96 8.93
CA GLU A 315 -10.80 17.17 9.03
C GLU A 315 -11.59 16.78 7.76
N ARG A 316 -10.96 15.99 6.86
CA ARG A 316 -11.60 15.54 5.62
C ARG A 316 -12.37 14.23 5.74
N GLU A 317 -12.36 13.57 6.90
CA GLU A 317 -13.06 12.30 7.16
C GLU A 317 -14.56 12.41 6.84
N SER A 318 -15.20 13.52 7.26
CA SER A 318 -16.61 13.78 6.97
C SER A 318 -16.89 13.97 5.48
N GLU A 319 -15.97 14.58 4.74
CA GLU A 319 -16.06 14.72 3.28
C GLU A 319 -15.99 13.37 2.60
N PHE A 320 -14.95 12.58 2.88
CA PHE A 320 -14.77 11.25 2.30
C PHE A 320 -15.92 10.30 2.65
N SER A 321 -16.44 10.38 3.88
CA SER A 321 -17.61 9.60 4.27
C SER A 321 -18.86 9.93 3.44
N LYS A 322 -19.06 11.18 3.04
CA LYS A 322 -20.16 11.58 2.14
C LYS A 322 -19.95 11.09 0.71
N LEU A 323 -18.70 10.89 0.30
CA LEU A 323 -18.33 10.31 -0.99
C LEU A 323 -18.42 8.77 -1.00
N GLY A 324 -18.79 8.15 0.13
CA GLY A 324 -18.93 6.69 0.23
C GLY A 324 -17.65 5.94 0.58
N TRP A 325 -16.65 6.64 1.14
CA TRP A 325 -15.38 6.07 1.60
C TRP A 325 -15.35 5.96 3.12
N GLY A 326 -14.69 4.93 3.62
CA GLY A 326 -14.25 4.90 5.01
C GLY A 326 -12.98 5.71 5.23
N SER A 327 -12.67 5.98 6.49
CA SER A 327 -11.36 6.50 6.88
C SER A 327 -10.95 6.03 8.27
N PHE A 328 -9.65 6.03 8.51
CA PHE A 328 -9.09 5.76 9.83
C PHE A 328 -9.64 6.75 10.85
N ASN A 329 -10.23 6.21 11.93
CA ASN A 329 -10.82 7.00 13.01
C ASN A 329 -9.75 7.28 14.09
N ALA A 330 -8.88 8.26 13.84
CA ALA A 330 -7.85 8.66 14.80
C ALA A 330 -8.45 9.11 16.14
N TYR A 331 -9.62 9.75 16.11
CA TYR A 331 -10.30 10.16 17.33
C TYR A 331 -10.69 8.95 18.19
N PHE A 332 -11.16 7.86 17.58
CA PHE A 332 -11.39 6.60 18.31
C PHE A 332 -10.09 6.10 18.95
N ARG A 333 -9.01 6.02 18.19
CA ARG A 333 -7.70 5.58 18.69
C ARG A 333 -7.29 6.39 19.91
N ASP A 334 -7.33 7.71 19.80
CA ASP A 334 -6.83 8.61 20.83
C ASP A 334 -7.68 8.62 22.10
N VAL A 335 -9.01 8.50 21.97
CA VAL A 335 -9.90 8.41 23.12
C VAL A 335 -9.79 7.05 23.82
N MET A 336 -9.62 5.99 23.05
CA MET A 336 -9.48 4.65 23.60
C MET A 336 -8.10 4.41 24.22
N ARG A 337 -7.05 4.79 23.52
CA ARG A 337 -5.66 4.53 23.90
C ARG A 337 -5.09 5.66 24.78
N GLY A 338 -5.29 6.91 24.39
CA GLY A 338 -4.66 8.10 24.95
C GLY A 338 -3.91 8.90 23.90
N ASP A 339 -3.20 9.94 24.33
CA ASP A 339 -2.48 10.80 23.39
C ASP A 339 -1.21 10.14 22.88
N LEU A 340 -0.98 10.27 21.57
CA LEU A 340 0.17 9.65 20.90
C LEU A 340 1.50 10.32 21.28
N HIS A 341 1.46 11.63 21.53
CA HIS A 341 2.63 12.45 21.81
C HIS A 341 2.84 12.75 23.30
N ASP A 342 1.82 12.49 24.13
CA ASP A 342 1.88 12.62 25.59
C ASP A 342 1.30 11.39 26.28
N THR A 343 2.13 10.40 26.52
CA THR A 343 1.75 9.14 27.17
C THR A 343 1.23 9.27 28.62
N ASN A 344 1.31 10.48 29.22
CA ASN A 344 0.64 10.76 30.49
C ASN A 344 -0.87 10.97 30.32
N ILE A 345 -1.33 11.33 29.13
CA ILE A 345 -2.75 11.45 28.77
C ILE A 345 -3.26 10.08 28.34
N LYS A 346 -3.70 9.30 29.30
CA LYS A 346 -4.23 7.94 29.08
C LYS A 346 -5.70 8.00 28.64
N GLY A 347 -6.13 6.94 27.96
CA GLY A 347 -7.49 6.80 27.48
C GLY A 347 -8.31 5.76 28.23
N PHE A 348 -9.49 5.46 27.68
CA PHE A 348 -10.49 4.59 28.29
C PHE A 348 -9.96 3.16 28.60
N LEU A 349 -9.07 2.64 27.79
CA LEU A 349 -8.47 1.31 28.03
C LEU A 349 -7.59 1.26 29.31
N PHE A 350 -7.15 2.41 29.80
CA PHE A 350 -6.43 2.54 31.07
C PHE A 350 -7.36 2.95 32.23
N GLY A 351 -8.68 2.95 32.01
CA GLY A 351 -9.66 3.37 33.02
C GLY A 351 -9.79 4.89 33.16
N GLU A 352 -9.25 5.66 32.22
CA GLU A 352 -9.27 7.13 32.24
C GLU A 352 -10.06 7.69 31.06
N TYR A 353 -10.51 8.92 31.18
CA TYR A 353 -11.10 9.68 30.07
C TYR A 353 -10.13 10.81 29.69
N ARG A 354 -9.93 11.01 28.40
CA ARG A 354 -9.24 12.22 27.94
C ARG A 354 -9.98 13.48 28.45
N PRO A 355 -9.26 14.59 28.70
CA PRO A 355 -9.88 15.84 29.13
C PRO A 355 -11.07 16.25 28.24
N GLY A 356 -12.25 16.39 28.83
CA GLY A 356 -13.49 16.76 28.13
C GLY A 356 -14.30 15.59 27.56
N GLU A 357 -13.83 14.36 27.66
CA GLU A 357 -14.54 13.14 27.24
C GLU A 357 -15.30 12.49 28.39
N ASN A 358 -16.29 11.67 28.04
CA ASN A 358 -17.14 10.94 28.98
C ASN A 358 -17.66 9.64 28.38
N ILE A 359 -18.42 8.85 29.14
CA ILE A 359 -18.94 7.55 28.71
C ILE A 359 -19.85 7.62 27.48
N ASP A 360 -20.55 8.72 27.24
CA ASP A 360 -21.43 8.84 26.06
C ASP A 360 -20.60 9.08 24.79
N ASP A 361 -19.43 9.71 24.91
CA ASP A 361 -18.46 9.81 23.80
C ASP A 361 -17.90 8.44 23.44
N ILE A 362 -17.55 7.61 24.44
CA ILE A 362 -17.12 6.23 24.20
C ILE A 362 -18.20 5.43 23.46
N LYS A 363 -19.47 5.52 23.90
CA LYS A 363 -20.59 4.85 23.21
C LYS A 363 -20.75 5.33 21.77
N SER A 364 -20.62 6.63 21.52
CA SER A 364 -20.68 7.20 20.17
C SER A 364 -19.53 6.66 19.28
N LEU A 365 -18.32 6.61 19.81
CA LEU A 365 -17.15 6.08 19.11
C LEU A 365 -17.34 4.60 18.74
N LEU A 366 -17.76 3.77 19.70
CA LEU A 366 -18.04 2.35 19.48
C LEU A 366 -19.18 2.10 18.48
N SER A 367 -20.12 3.04 18.34
CA SER A 367 -21.21 2.99 17.35
C SER A 367 -20.86 3.62 16.00
N GLY A 368 -19.58 3.91 15.74
CA GLY A 368 -19.07 4.41 14.45
C GLY A 368 -19.12 5.92 14.29
N THR A 369 -19.16 6.68 15.38
CA THR A 369 -19.03 8.16 15.37
C THR A 369 -20.06 8.85 14.45
N THR A 370 -21.28 8.33 14.40
CA THR A 370 -22.36 8.82 13.52
C THR A 370 -23.31 9.79 14.20
N SER A 371 -23.15 10.05 15.50
CA SER A 371 -24.05 10.90 16.32
C SER A 371 -23.29 11.64 17.41
N GLY A 372 -24.01 12.57 18.11
CA GLY A 372 -23.46 13.31 19.24
C GLY A 372 -22.49 14.42 18.83
N LYS A 373 -21.71 14.90 19.80
CA LYS A 373 -20.68 15.93 19.58
C LYS A 373 -19.49 15.40 18.75
N THR A 374 -19.31 14.07 18.71
CA THR A 374 -18.21 13.40 18.02
C THR A 374 -18.57 13.01 16.59
N LYS A 375 -19.75 13.40 16.09
CA LYS A 375 -20.22 13.01 14.77
C LYS A 375 -19.25 13.42 13.68
N THR A 376 -18.68 12.42 13.00
CA THR A 376 -17.75 12.57 11.89
C THR A 376 -18.25 11.87 10.63
N TYR A 377 -18.79 10.66 10.77
CA TYR A 377 -19.15 9.80 9.64
C TYR A 377 -20.64 9.83 9.31
N SER A 378 -20.95 9.63 8.03
CA SER A 378 -22.33 9.52 7.53
C SER A 378 -22.94 8.15 7.84
N LEU A 379 -22.11 7.10 7.78
CA LEU A 379 -22.44 5.71 8.08
C LEU A 379 -21.42 5.12 9.05
N SER A 380 -21.84 4.21 9.92
CA SER A 380 -20.96 3.56 10.90
C SER A 380 -19.84 2.75 10.23
N GLU A 381 -20.12 2.14 9.09
CA GLU A 381 -19.16 1.36 8.33
C GLU A 381 -18.02 2.19 7.68
N HIS A 382 -18.15 3.52 7.67
CA HIS A 382 -17.11 4.42 7.22
C HIS A 382 -16.06 4.72 8.31
N ALA A 383 -16.37 4.43 9.58
CA ALA A 383 -15.43 4.60 10.69
C ALA A 383 -14.52 3.36 10.79
N VAL A 384 -13.30 3.44 10.28
CA VAL A 384 -12.29 2.41 10.48
C VAL A 384 -11.67 2.61 11.85
N ASN A 385 -12.25 1.97 12.86
CA ASN A 385 -11.76 2.03 14.23
C ASN A 385 -10.51 1.17 14.40
N PHE A 386 -9.47 1.72 14.99
CA PHE A 386 -8.19 1.04 15.18
C PHE A 386 -7.51 1.50 16.48
N LEU A 387 -6.57 0.73 16.98
CA LEU A 387 -5.70 1.10 18.10
C LEU A 387 -4.26 1.29 17.67
N GLU A 388 -3.85 0.59 16.63
CA GLU A 388 -2.52 0.67 16.03
C GLU A 388 -2.58 0.38 14.52
N VAL A 389 -1.63 0.91 13.80
CA VAL A 389 -1.27 0.63 12.42
C VAL A 389 0.27 0.66 12.33
N HIS A 390 0.84 0.42 11.12
CA HIS A 390 2.29 0.47 10.92
C HIS A 390 2.92 1.85 11.23
N ASP A 391 2.15 2.94 11.14
CA ASP A 391 2.60 4.29 11.52
C ASP A 391 2.53 4.50 13.02
N ASP A 392 3.53 5.17 13.58
CA ASP A 392 3.69 5.47 14.99
C ASP A 392 3.94 4.24 15.88
N TYR A 393 3.77 4.41 17.17
CA TYR A 393 3.96 3.36 18.16
C TYR A 393 2.90 2.26 18.03
N CYS A 394 3.32 1.02 18.06
CA CYS A 394 2.37 -0.08 18.26
C CYS A 394 1.72 0.04 19.65
N PHE A 395 0.57 -0.59 19.82
CA PHE A 395 -0.19 -0.47 21.07
C PHE A 395 0.62 -0.97 22.28
N ASN A 396 1.45 -1.98 22.07
CA ASN A 396 2.33 -2.50 23.08
C ASN A 396 3.40 -1.50 23.52
N ASP A 397 4.05 -0.78 22.61
CA ASP A 397 4.99 0.28 22.95
C ASP A 397 4.30 1.39 23.72
N TYR A 398 3.09 1.77 23.28
CA TYR A 398 2.30 2.76 23.99
C TYR A 398 1.97 2.34 25.43
N ILE A 399 1.58 1.08 25.67
CA ILE A 399 1.34 0.54 27.01
C ILE A 399 2.60 0.71 27.87
N ARG A 400 3.75 0.31 27.34
CA ARG A 400 5.03 0.41 28.07
C ARG A 400 5.36 1.84 28.48
N PHE A 401 5.30 2.77 27.54
CA PHE A 401 5.59 4.17 27.82
C PHE A 401 4.61 4.76 28.83
N SER A 402 3.32 4.44 28.70
CA SER A 402 2.27 4.92 29.61
C SER A 402 2.39 4.36 31.02
N LEU A 403 3.04 3.20 31.18
CA LEU A 403 3.34 2.59 32.50
C LEU A 403 4.73 2.97 33.04
N GLY A 404 5.49 3.80 32.32
CA GLY A 404 6.80 4.29 32.72
C GLY A 404 7.95 3.31 32.47
N PHE A 405 7.75 2.27 31.64
CA PHE A 405 8.84 1.40 31.20
C PHE A 405 9.68 2.07 30.13
N ASN A 406 10.99 1.82 30.16
CA ASN A 406 11.87 2.35 29.14
C ASN A 406 11.90 1.45 27.89
N GLU A 407 12.37 1.99 26.75
CA GLU A 407 12.45 1.31 25.45
C GLU A 407 13.23 -0.02 25.44
N LYS A 408 14.03 -0.28 26.47
CA LYS A 408 14.92 -1.45 26.55
C LYS A 408 14.38 -2.59 27.41
N SER A 409 13.24 -2.41 28.10
CA SER A 409 12.68 -3.46 28.92
C SER A 409 12.04 -4.54 28.03
N ASP A 410 12.36 -5.80 28.30
CA ASP A 410 11.76 -6.92 27.59
C ASP A 410 10.33 -7.15 28.09
N ILE A 411 9.34 -7.09 27.20
CA ILE A 411 7.92 -7.15 27.57
C ILE A 411 7.49 -8.56 27.95
N ILE A 412 8.20 -9.57 27.44
CA ILE A 412 7.83 -10.97 27.62
C ILE A 412 7.89 -11.37 29.11
N ASP A 413 8.68 -10.65 29.90
CA ASP A 413 8.89 -10.94 31.32
C ASP A 413 8.11 -9.99 32.27
N ASP A 414 7.38 -9.00 31.72
CA ASP A 414 6.56 -8.10 32.53
C ASP A 414 5.15 -8.66 32.68
N PRO A 415 4.73 -9.08 33.88
CA PRO A 415 3.33 -9.40 34.12
C PRO A 415 2.51 -8.12 34.09
N ILE A 416 1.75 -7.91 33.01
CA ILE A 416 0.69 -6.93 32.96
C ILE A 416 -0.50 -7.43 33.77
#